data_0212d2870c6d59f669da9ca7e0562bbc
#
_entry.id   0212d2870c6d59f669da9ca7e0562bbc
#
_cell.length_a   1.000
_cell.length_b   1.000
_cell.length_c   1.000
_cell.angle_alpha   90.00
_cell.angle_beta   90.00
_cell.angle_gamma   90.00
#
_symmetry.space_group_name_H-M   'P 1'
#
loop_
_entity.id
_entity.type
_entity.pdbx_description
1 polymer ?
#
loop_
_entity_poly.entity_id
_entity_poly.type
_entity_poly.pdbx_seq_one_letter_code
_entity_poly.pdbx_strand_id
1 'polypeptide(L)'
;MLVSSSSAFPLEKASYPKSATVTDSKGTVIARDFIVKLSNNYAYAIEGDKSSVIKNKTIRVSHEDEESTNLKLVSIENEREDRRLLPVYVQFHYHPKERFADSHTFDLLAERVLGRQNLELKKNVTIDLFEIPPHTRDESGFVVADKLQFVYESFNVPNLRNQLAPSKDAAIARFSSSDLEELIDYDHSVSGFDRTSYLEEMTAHTSCFIARQEGSMVGVLFGREGRVFSLFGDTRPIVDSLLDAFLSTLSSTTVSLFSPAGHFKGSLTSRSVYRRHSRVVPSAIDWNRIYAHNAGMNIV
;
A
#
# COMPACT_ATOMS: atom_id res chain seq x y z
N MET A 1 -2.24 -8.13 -14.79
CA MET A 1 -0.95 -7.41 -14.92
C MET A 1 -0.82 -6.62 -13.64
N LEU A 2 -0.01 -7.08 -12.72
CA LEU A 2 0.32 -6.35 -11.51
C LEU A 2 0.91 -5.01 -11.93
N VAL A 3 0.65 -3.95 -11.18
CA VAL A 3 1.47 -2.75 -11.32
C VAL A 3 2.88 -3.24 -11.07
N SER A 4 3.69 -3.28 -12.13
CA SER A 4 5.06 -3.74 -11.97
C SER A 4 5.68 -2.88 -10.88
N SER A 5 6.38 -3.49 -9.95
CA SER A 5 7.13 -2.82 -8.89
C SER A 5 8.09 -1.73 -9.40
N SER A 6 8.36 -1.72 -10.70
CA SER A 6 9.19 -0.72 -11.36
C SER A 6 8.59 0.70 -11.43
N SER A 7 7.27 0.86 -11.31
CA SER A 7 6.63 2.18 -11.22
C SER A 7 6.24 2.55 -9.79
N ALA A 8 6.30 1.60 -8.88
CA ALA A 8 6.22 1.88 -7.45
C ALA A 8 7.53 2.52 -6.98
N PHE A 9 7.46 3.24 -5.88
CA PHE A 9 8.61 3.64 -5.08
C PHE A 9 9.66 2.53 -5.09
N PRO A 10 10.96 2.79 -5.25
CA PRO A 10 11.97 1.74 -5.32
C PRO A 10 12.11 1.02 -3.98
N LEU A 11 11.22 0.09 -3.74
CA LEU A 11 11.13 -0.74 -2.54
C LEU A 11 12.47 -1.45 -2.22
N GLU A 12 13.26 -1.69 -3.25
CA GLU A 12 14.57 -2.36 -3.11
C GLU A 12 15.63 -1.52 -2.40
N LYS A 13 15.43 -0.20 -2.33
CA LYS A 13 16.38 0.74 -1.70
C LYS A 13 15.89 1.28 -0.37
N ALA A 14 14.61 1.10 -0.03
CA ALA A 14 14.07 1.56 1.24
C ALA A 14 14.43 0.56 2.36
N SER A 15 14.97 1.05 3.46
CA SER A 15 15.10 0.28 4.71
C SER A 15 13.74 -0.10 5.32
N TYR A 16 12.73 0.45 4.78
CA TYR A 16 11.33 0.39 5.12
C TYR A 16 10.53 -0.20 4.00
N PRO A 17 9.92 -1.04 3.60
CA PRO A 17 9.16 -2.12 4.18
C PRO A 17 10.03 -3.39 4.41
N LYS A 18 9.52 -4.31 5.20
CA LYS A 18 10.11 -5.64 5.31
C LYS A 18 9.65 -6.52 4.16
N SER A 19 10.55 -7.36 3.65
CA SER A 19 10.24 -8.26 2.55
C SER A 19 10.46 -9.72 2.92
N ALA A 20 9.69 -10.62 2.29
CA ALA A 20 9.97 -12.05 2.22
C ALA A 20 10.29 -12.44 0.79
N THR A 21 11.31 -13.25 0.61
CA THR A 21 11.78 -13.71 -0.70
C THR A 21 11.77 -15.22 -0.75
N VAL A 22 11.29 -15.79 -1.85
CA VAL A 22 11.43 -17.22 -2.15
C VAL A 22 12.43 -17.36 -3.29
N THR A 23 13.49 -18.13 -3.08
CA THR A 23 14.53 -18.39 -4.10
C THR A 23 14.50 -19.85 -4.54
N ASP A 24 14.84 -20.10 -5.79
CA ASP A 24 15.06 -21.45 -6.32
C ASP A 24 16.43 -22.01 -5.89
N SER A 25 16.72 -23.23 -6.30
CA SER A 25 18.01 -23.91 -6.03
C SER A 25 19.24 -23.21 -6.64
N LYS A 26 19.03 -22.28 -7.58
CA LYS A 26 20.09 -21.49 -8.22
C LYS A 26 20.24 -20.11 -7.59
N GLY A 27 19.42 -19.78 -6.57
CA GLY A 27 19.41 -18.47 -5.94
C GLY A 27 18.55 -17.43 -6.69
N THR A 28 17.80 -17.84 -7.74
CA THR A 28 16.91 -16.92 -8.46
C THR A 28 15.68 -16.63 -7.62
N VAL A 29 15.34 -15.36 -7.45
CA VAL A 29 14.11 -14.95 -6.77
C VAL A 29 12.90 -15.32 -7.62
N ILE A 30 12.02 -16.14 -7.08
CA ILE A 30 10.79 -16.61 -7.74
C ILE A 30 9.52 -15.99 -7.18
N ALA A 31 9.57 -15.48 -5.96
CA ALA A 31 8.52 -14.66 -5.36
C ALA A 31 9.11 -13.66 -4.37
N ARG A 32 8.47 -12.51 -4.27
CA ARG A 32 8.78 -11.50 -3.26
C ARG A 32 7.51 -10.80 -2.85
N ASP A 33 7.28 -10.70 -1.56
CA ASP A 33 6.19 -9.94 -0.97
C ASP A 33 6.74 -8.96 0.07
N PHE A 34 5.97 -7.92 0.39
CA PHE A 34 6.37 -6.89 1.31
C PHE A 34 5.28 -6.61 2.33
N ILE A 35 5.69 -6.10 3.48
CA ILE A 35 4.78 -5.61 4.51
C ILE A 35 5.31 -4.33 5.15
N VAL A 36 4.42 -3.38 5.36
CA VAL A 36 4.69 -2.11 6.02
C VAL A 36 3.95 -2.10 7.34
N LYS A 37 4.69 -1.87 8.43
CA LYS A 37 4.10 -1.68 9.76
C LYS A 37 3.65 -0.23 9.91
N LEU A 38 2.38 -0.02 10.23
CA LEU A 38 1.80 1.31 10.46
C LEU A 38 1.56 1.59 11.94
N SER A 39 1.38 0.54 12.73
CA SER A 39 1.30 0.60 14.19
C SER A 39 1.60 -0.78 14.78
N ASN A 40 1.56 -0.90 16.12
CA ASN A 40 1.72 -2.21 16.76
C ASN A 40 0.59 -3.21 16.43
N ASN A 41 -0.53 -2.72 15.94
CA ASN A 41 -1.71 -3.53 15.63
C ASN A 41 -2.12 -3.47 14.17
N TYR A 42 -1.42 -2.71 13.33
CA TYR A 42 -1.81 -2.54 11.95
C TYR A 42 -0.62 -2.56 11.00
N ALA A 43 -0.75 -3.34 9.94
CA ALA A 43 0.21 -3.43 8.87
C ALA A 43 -0.49 -3.48 7.50
N TYR A 44 0.27 -3.16 6.46
CA TYR A 44 -0.17 -3.20 5.09
C TYR A 44 0.70 -4.15 4.29
N ALA A 45 0.06 -5.12 3.62
CA ALA A 45 0.71 -6.10 2.78
C ALA A 45 0.72 -5.65 1.32
N ILE A 46 1.83 -5.88 0.64
CA ILE A 46 2.03 -5.52 -0.76
C ILE A 46 2.45 -6.79 -1.50
N GLU A 47 1.64 -7.20 -2.45
CA GLU A 47 1.98 -8.31 -3.33
C GLU A 47 3.07 -7.88 -4.30
N GLY A 48 4.22 -8.55 -4.22
CA GLY A 48 5.35 -8.34 -5.11
C GLY A 48 5.32 -9.22 -6.36
N ASP A 49 6.47 -9.31 -7.02
CA ASP A 49 6.59 -10.08 -8.24
C ASP A 49 6.58 -11.59 -7.96
N LYS A 50 5.84 -12.33 -8.78
CA LYS A 50 5.78 -13.79 -8.75
C LYS A 50 6.12 -14.36 -10.12
N SER A 51 7.04 -15.30 -10.14
CA SER A 51 7.39 -16.04 -11.36
C SER A 51 6.17 -16.82 -11.87
N SER A 52 6.00 -16.85 -13.19
CA SER A 52 4.96 -17.67 -13.84
C SER A 52 5.09 -19.17 -13.52
N VAL A 53 6.27 -19.62 -13.12
CA VAL A 53 6.55 -21.02 -12.74
C VAL A 53 5.75 -21.46 -11.52
N ILE A 54 5.48 -20.55 -10.58
CA ILE A 54 4.75 -20.83 -9.35
C ILE A 54 3.31 -20.30 -9.35
N LYS A 55 2.92 -19.56 -10.38
CA LYS A 55 1.57 -18.99 -10.48
C LYS A 55 0.51 -20.08 -10.45
N ASN A 56 -0.46 -19.96 -9.53
CA ASN A 56 -1.55 -20.95 -9.29
C ASN A 56 -1.06 -22.35 -8.88
N LYS A 57 0.14 -22.45 -8.32
CA LYS A 57 0.68 -23.72 -7.83
C LYS A 57 0.91 -23.67 -6.32
N THR A 58 0.88 -24.81 -5.69
CA THR A 58 1.34 -24.97 -4.32
C THR A 58 2.85 -25.18 -4.33
N ILE A 59 3.57 -24.46 -3.50
CA ILE A 59 5.01 -24.61 -3.34
C ILE A 59 5.33 -25.09 -1.93
N ARG A 60 6.37 -25.89 -1.82
CA ARG A 60 6.98 -26.23 -0.53
C ARG A 60 8.28 -25.46 -0.40
N VAL A 61 8.47 -24.82 0.73
CA VAL A 61 9.66 -24.04 1.02
C VAL A 61 10.31 -24.46 2.33
N SER A 62 11.58 -24.15 2.49
CA SER A 62 12.32 -24.29 3.74
C SER A 62 12.85 -22.93 4.17
N HIS A 63 12.94 -22.71 5.47
CA HIS A 63 13.64 -21.55 6.04
C HIS A 63 15.14 -21.81 6.05
N GLU A 64 15.95 -20.77 5.82
CA GLU A 64 17.40 -20.83 6.01
C GLU A 64 17.75 -20.85 7.49
N ASP A 65 17.04 -20.04 8.28
CA ASP A 65 17.06 -20.01 9.75
C ASP A 65 15.70 -19.57 10.28
N GLU A 66 15.47 -19.73 11.59
CA GLU A 66 14.16 -19.41 12.20
C GLU A 66 13.82 -17.91 12.18
N GLU A 67 14.80 -17.02 11.99
CA GLU A 67 14.60 -15.57 11.95
C GLU A 67 14.54 -15.03 10.51
N SER A 68 15.01 -15.80 9.54
CA SER A 68 15.05 -15.37 8.13
C SER A 68 13.65 -15.23 7.52
N THR A 69 13.47 -14.17 6.75
CA THR A 69 12.35 -14.03 5.82
C THR A 69 12.72 -14.51 4.41
N ASN A 70 13.93 -15.05 4.25
CA ASN A 70 14.37 -15.68 3.01
C ASN A 70 14.06 -17.17 3.05
N LEU A 71 13.35 -17.62 2.03
CA LEU A 71 12.85 -18.98 1.89
C LEU A 71 13.48 -19.64 0.68
N LYS A 72 13.78 -20.92 0.77
CA LYS A 72 14.24 -21.74 -0.36
C LYS A 72 13.11 -22.62 -0.89
N LEU A 73 12.91 -22.62 -2.19
CA LEU A 73 11.98 -23.52 -2.86
C LEU A 73 12.51 -24.96 -2.74
N VAL A 74 11.69 -25.84 -2.17
CA VAL A 74 11.97 -27.29 -2.09
C VAL A 74 11.30 -28.02 -3.25
N SER A 75 10.02 -27.77 -3.49
CA SER A 75 9.27 -28.41 -4.57
C SER A 75 8.09 -27.53 -5.02
N ILE A 76 7.63 -27.79 -6.25
CA ILE A 76 6.40 -27.23 -6.82
C ILE A 76 5.43 -28.38 -7.00
N GLU A 77 4.25 -28.28 -6.40
CA GLU A 77 3.19 -29.27 -6.52
C GLU A 77 2.21 -28.84 -7.62
N ASN A 78 1.98 -29.69 -8.61
CA ASN A 78 1.17 -29.34 -9.77
C ASN A 78 -0.35 -29.43 -9.52
N GLU A 79 -0.78 -30.06 -8.43
CA GLU A 79 -2.19 -30.24 -8.13
C GLU A 79 -2.57 -29.43 -6.88
N ARG A 80 -3.60 -28.62 -7.02
CA ARG A 80 -4.36 -28.16 -5.87
C ARG A 80 -5.12 -29.37 -5.33
N GLU A 81 -4.60 -29.99 -4.29
CA GLU A 81 -5.45 -30.83 -3.47
C GLU A 81 -6.67 -30.02 -3.03
N ASP A 82 -7.85 -30.66 -3.12
CA ASP A 82 -9.12 -30.10 -2.67
C ASP A 82 -8.98 -29.71 -1.19
N ARG A 83 -8.59 -28.46 -0.94
CA ARG A 83 -8.32 -27.99 0.42
C ARG A 83 -9.66 -27.82 1.09
N ARG A 84 -9.96 -28.68 2.01
CA ARG A 84 -11.03 -28.43 2.97
C ARG A 84 -10.75 -27.08 3.61
N LEU A 85 -11.68 -26.14 3.43
CA LEU A 85 -11.63 -24.81 3.97
C LEU A 85 -11.34 -24.89 5.48
N LEU A 86 -10.12 -24.54 5.86
CA LEU A 86 -9.80 -24.38 7.28
C LEU A 86 -10.45 -23.09 7.75
N PRO A 87 -11.08 -23.09 8.93
CA PRO A 87 -11.60 -21.87 9.51
C PRO A 87 -10.51 -20.80 9.58
N VAL A 88 -10.87 -19.54 9.29
CA VAL A 88 -9.95 -18.40 9.19
C VAL A 88 -9.02 -18.29 10.40
N TYR A 89 -9.49 -18.56 11.59
CA TYR A 89 -8.68 -18.54 12.82
C TYR A 89 -7.59 -19.63 12.86
N VAL A 90 -7.71 -20.70 12.08
CA VAL A 90 -6.70 -21.77 11.98
C VAL A 90 -5.62 -21.40 10.99
N GLN A 91 -5.90 -20.53 10.02
CA GLN A 91 -4.93 -20.06 9.04
C GLN A 91 -3.81 -19.23 9.69
N PHE A 92 -4.05 -18.68 10.87
CA PHE A 92 -3.04 -17.95 11.63
C PHE A 92 -2.20 -18.85 12.59
N HIS A 93 -2.57 -20.12 12.73
CA HIS A 93 -1.79 -21.12 13.45
C HIS A 93 -0.86 -21.88 12.51
N TYR A 94 0.11 -21.16 11.98
CA TYR A 94 1.02 -21.73 11.01
C TYR A 94 2.09 -22.61 11.67
N HIS A 95 2.19 -23.85 11.18
CA HIS A 95 3.34 -24.71 11.43
C HIS A 95 4.30 -24.61 10.26
N PRO A 96 5.51 -24.07 10.44
CA PRO A 96 6.44 -23.72 9.37
C PRO A 96 6.96 -24.89 8.56
N LYS A 97 6.52 -26.12 8.81
CA LYS A 97 7.23 -27.30 8.31
C LYS A 97 6.71 -27.90 7.01
N GLU A 98 5.49 -27.60 6.52
CA GLU A 98 4.97 -28.55 5.58
C GLU A 98 4.33 -28.07 4.27
N ARG A 99 3.69 -26.89 4.12
CA ARG A 99 3.11 -26.46 2.83
C ARG A 99 2.87 -24.97 2.74
N PHE A 100 3.26 -24.36 1.63
CA PHE A 100 3.02 -22.97 1.31
C PHE A 100 1.97 -22.80 0.22
N ALA A 101 0.91 -22.06 0.51
CA ALA A 101 0.11 -21.35 -0.47
C ALA A 101 0.62 -19.90 -0.60
N ASP A 102 0.22 -19.19 -1.65
CA ASP A 102 0.59 -17.79 -1.91
C ASP A 102 0.39 -16.83 -0.72
N SER A 103 -0.55 -17.16 0.18
CA SER A 103 -0.85 -16.35 1.38
C SER A 103 0.16 -16.47 2.51
N HIS A 104 1.00 -17.50 2.52
CA HIS A 104 1.88 -17.78 3.66
C HIS A 104 3.06 -16.82 3.78
N THR A 105 3.49 -16.19 2.68
CA THR A 105 4.49 -15.12 2.75
C THR A 105 3.97 -13.93 3.54
N PHE A 106 2.70 -13.58 3.38
CA PHE A 106 2.08 -12.50 4.16
C PHE A 106 1.90 -12.87 5.63
N ASP A 107 1.53 -14.13 5.92
CA ASP A 107 1.42 -14.60 7.31
C ASP A 107 2.79 -14.55 8.01
N LEU A 108 3.84 -15.04 7.34
CA LEU A 108 5.21 -14.95 7.82
C LEU A 108 5.65 -13.50 8.08
N LEU A 109 5.41 -12.62 7.12
CA LEU A 109 5.74 -11.20 7.24
C LEU A 109 4.94 -10.54 8.35
N ALA A 110 3.64 -10.82 8.44
CA ALA A 110 2.79 -10.29 9.50
C ALA A 110 3.28 -10.75 10.89
N GLU A 111 3.66 -12.02 11.03
CA GLU A 111 4.24 -12.55 12.25
C GLU A 111 5.55 -11.85 12.63
N ARG A 112 6.42 -11.59 11.65
CA ARG A 112 7.70 -10.91 11.88
C ARG A 112 7.57 -9.44 12.24
N VAL A 113 6.56 -8.77 11.71
CA VAL A 113 6.38 -7.32 11.87
C VAL A 113 5.50 -6.99 13.06
N LEU A 114 4.43 -7.76 13.26
CA LEU A 114 3.45 -7.56 14.32
C LEU A 114 3.69 -8.47 15.54
N GLY A 115 4.54 -9.49 15.43
CA GLY A 115 4.89 -10.50 16.46
C GLY A 115 3.93 -11.70 16.54
N ARG A 116 4.34 -12.81 17.13
CA ARG A 116 3.55 -14.05 17.25
C ARG A 116 2.22 -13.92 17.99
N GLN A 117 2.12 -12.97 18.88
CA GLN A 117 0.89 -12.65 19.61
C GLN A 117 -0.20 -12.01 18.73
N ASN A 118 -0.01 -12.06 17.42
CA ASN A 118 -0.89 -11.53 16.37
C ASN A 118 -2.21 -12.26 16.21
N LEU A 119 -2.36 -13.36 16.89
CA LEU A 119 -3.63 -14.02 17.08
C LEU A 119 -4.62 -13.18 17.88
N GLU A 120 -4.12 -12.09 18.50
CA GLU A 120 -4.99 -11.11 19.12
C GLU A 120 -5.91 -10.49 18.07
N LEU A 121 -7.21 -10.47 18.39
CA LEU A 121 -8.26 -9.93 17.52
C LEU A 121 -8.05 -8.46 17.11
N LYS A 122 -7.15 -7.74 17.80
CA LYS A 122 -6.82 -6.33 17.54
C LYS A 122 -5.88 -6.11 16.37
N LYS A 123 -5.11 -7.12 15.96
CA LYS A 123 -4.11 -6.95 14.91
C LYS A 123 -4.72 -7.16 13.53
N ASN A 124 -4.40 -6.30 12.61
CA ASN A 124 -5.02 -6.23 11.30
C ASN A 124 -3.98 -6.01 10.21
N VAL A 125 -4.14 -6.69 9.12
CA VAL A 125 -3.35 -6.49 7.91
C VAL A 125 -4.29 -6.13 6.77
N THR A 126 -3.91 -5.15 5.98
CA THR A 126 -4.66 -4.72 4.78
C THR A 126 -3.86 -5.01 3.52
N ILE A 127 -4.56 -5.34 2.45
CA ILE A 127 -3.99 -5.52 1.11
C ILE A 127 -4.91 -4.89 0.05
N ASP A 128 -4.30 -4.32 -0.99
CA ASP A 128 -4.99 -3.83 -2.18
C ASP A 128 -4.73 -4.75 -3.36
N LEU A 129 -5.79 -5.20 -4.03
CA LEU A 129 -5.76 -6.14 -5.13
C LEU A 129 -6.45 -5.55 -6.37
N PHE A 130 -5.83 -5.68 -7.55
CA PHE A 130 -6.47 -5.30 -8.82
C PHE A 130 -7.47 -6.35 -9.32
N GLU A 131 -7.35 -7.57 -8.87
CA GLU A 131 -8.25 -8.67 -9.16
C GLU A 131 -8.49 -9.44 -7.86
N ILE A 132 -9.70 -9.92 -7.65
CA ILE A 132 -9.99 -10.82 -6.55
C ILE A 132 -9.87 -12.23 -7.14
N PRO A 133 -8.79 -12.98 -6.87
CA PRO A 133 -8.71 -14.36 -7.29
C PRO A 133 -9.88 -15.17 -6.71
N PRO A 134 -10.44 -16.13 -7.45
CA PRO A 134 -11.34 -17.12 -6.85
C PRO A 134 -10.65 -17.69 -5.61
N HIS A 135 -11.37 -17.81 -4.53
CA HIS A 135 -10.85 -18.32 -3.24
C HIS A 135 -9.97 -17.36 -2.40
N THR A 136 -9.76 -16.11 -2.80
CA THR A 136 -9.00 -15.13 -2.00
C THR A 136 -9.50 -15.05 -0.56
N ARG A 137 -10.82 -15.11 -0.35
CA ARG A 137 -11.41 -15.09 0.98
C ARG A 137 -10.96 -16.27 1.85
N ASP A 138 -10.92 -17.45 1.27
CA ASP A 138 -10.78 -18.70 2.01
C ASP A 138 -9.31 -19.14 2.13
N GLU A 139 -8.47 -18.68 1.20
CA GLU A 139 -7.08 -19.09 1.13
C GLU A 139 -6.09 -18.05 1.65
N SER A 140 -6.44 -16.77 1.61
CA SER A 140 -5.49 -15.68 1.92
C SER A 140 -5.64 -15.06 3.31
N GLY A 141 -6.71 -15.39 4.04
CA GLY A 141 -6.99 -14.78 5.33
C GLY A 141 -7.48 -13.32 5.26
N PHE A 142 -7.56 -12.70 4.09
CA PHE A 142 -8.09 -11.34 3.89
C PHE A 142 -9.59 -11.36 3.66
N VAL A 143 -10.32 -11.66 4.73
CA VAL A 143 -11.76 -12.00 4.68
C VAL A 143 -12.70 -10.80 4.68
N VAL A 144 -12.24 -9.65 5.18
CA VAL A 144 -13.08 -8.45 5.33
C VAL A 144 -12.88 -7.55 4.10
N ALA A 145 -13.97 -7.28 3.39
CA ALA A 145 -13.97 -6.29 2.30
C ALA A 145 -14.11 -4.89 2.87
N ASP A 146 -13.36 -3.92 2.32
CA ASP A 146 -13.61 -2.51 2.59
C ASP A 146 -14.97 -2.09 2.01
N LYS A 147 -15.59 -1.09 2.63
CA LYS A 147 -16.86 -0.50 2.17
C LYS A 147 -16.64 0.54 1.09
N LEU A 148 -15.46 1.16 1.06
CA LEU A 148 -15.10 2.14 0.06
C LEU A 148 -14.70 1.46 -1.24
N GLN A 149 -15.06 2.11 -2.33
CA GLN A 149 -14.61 1.74 -3.67
C GLN A 149 -13.36 2.53 -4.01
N PHE A 150 -12.30 1.83 -4.41
CA PHE A 150 -11.03 2.45 -4.79
C PHE A 150 -10.78 2.28 -6.28
N VAL A 151 -10.09 3.25 -6.86
CA VAL A 151 -9.72 3.24 -8.27
C VAL A 151 -8.27 3.70 -8.43
N TYR A 152 -7.58 3.07 -9.36
CA TYR A 152 -6.30 3.57 -9.87
C TYR A 152 -6.56 4.21 -11.23
N GLU A 153 -6.28 5.49 -11.35
CA GLU A 153 -6.65 6.28 -12.52
C GLU A 153 -5.45 7.05 -13.07
N SER A 154 -5.46 7.23 -14.39
CA SER A 154 -4.51 8.11 -15.07
C SER A 154 -5.26 9.24 -15.77
N PHE A 155 -4.71 10.44 -15.70
CA PHE A 155 -5.29 11.65 -16.25
C PHE A 155 -4.32 12.36 -17.19
N ASN A 156 -4.85 13.06 -18.17
CA ASN A 156 -4.10 14.05 -18.91
C ASN A 156 -3.89 15.30 -18.04
N VAL A 157 -2.65 15.74 -17.86
CA VAL A 157 -2.29 16.85 -16.93
C VAL A 157 -3.02 18.14 -17.28
N PRO A 158 -3.01 18.65 -18.54
CA PRO A 158 -3.78 19.84 -18.90
C PRO A 158 -5.28 19.72 -18.59
N ASN A 159 -5.89 18.59 -18.94
CA ASN A 159 -7.32 18.39 -18.73
C ASN A 159 -7.68 18.32 -17.24
N LEU A 160 -6.84 17.70 -16.43
CA LEU A 160 -7.05 17.63 -14.99
C LEU A 160 -6.92 19.03 -14.37
N ARG A 161 -5.87 19.79 -14.72
CA ARG A 161 -5.65 21.16 -14.24
C ARG A 161 -6.83 22.09 -14.54
N ASN A 162 -7.45 21.97 -15.72
CA ASN A 162 -8.61 22.79 -16.10
C ASN A 162 -9.86 22.53 -15.24
N GLN A 163 -9.90 21.46 -14.47
CA GLN A 163 -11.01 21.11 -13.58
C GLN A 163 -10.77 21.56 -12.13
N LEU A 164 -9.54 21.98 -11.81
CA LEU A 164 -9.18 22.39 -10.46
C LEU A 164 -9.70 23.80 -10.14
N ALA A 165 -10.13 23.98 -8.92
CA ALA A 165 -10.57 25.26 -8.37
C ALA A 165 -9.74 25.62 -7.11
N PRO A 166 -8.49 26.07 -7.26
CA PRO A 166 -7.60 26.35 -6.15
C PRO A 166 -8.15 27.35 -5.15
N SER A 167 -7.85 27.16 -3.87
CA SER A 167 -8.14 28.09 -2.80
C SER A 167 -7.34 29.38 -2.98
N LYS A 168 -7.96 30.52 -2.67
CA LYS A 168 -7.26 31.81 -2.62
C LYS A 168 -6.59 32.07 -1.26
N ASP A 169 -7.02 31.35 -0.24
CA ASP A 169 -6.65 31.60 1.16
C ASP A 169 -5.58 30.62 1.67
N ALA A 170 -5.20 29.62 0.86
CA ALA A 170 -4.17 28.66 1.22
C ALA A 170 -2.83 29.02 0.58
N ALA A 171 -1.79 29.13 1.39
CA ALA A 171 -0.42 29.25 0.95
C ALA A 171 0.17 27.86 0.67
N ILE A 172 0.64 27.65 -0.57
CA ILE A 172 1.30 26.40 -0.98
C ILE A 172 2.82 26.60 -0.98
N ALA A 173 3.53 25.73 -0.28
CA ALA A 173 4.98 25.72 -0.22
C ALA A 173 5.56 24.33 -0.47
N ARG A 174 6.83 24.26 -0.84
CA ARG A 174 7.58 23.00 -0.78
C ARG A 174 7.92 22.68 0.67
N PHE A 175 7.83 21.43 1.03
CA PHE A 175 8.25 20.93 2.32
C PHE A 175 9.72 21.26 2.61
N SER A 176 10.00 21.64 3.84
CA SER A 176 11.35 21.74 4.40
C SER A 176 11.47 20.86 5.65
N SER A 177 12.70 20.57 6.07
CA SER A 177 12.90 19.71 7.26
C SER A 177 12.32 20.31 8.55
N SER A 178 12.12 21.63 8.61
CA SER A 178 11.45 22.31 9.75
C SER A 178 9.95 22.02 9.83
N ASP A 179 9.35 21.51 8.75
CA ASP A 179 7.91 21.20 8.71
C ASP A 179 7.59 19.77 9.17
N LEU A 180 8.62 18.95 9.47
CA LEU A 180 8.43 17.49 9.68
C LEU A 180 7.53 17.17 10.87
N GLU A 181 7.71 17.87 11.99
CA GLU A 181 6.91 17.63 13.20
C GLU A 181 5.42 17.93 12.93
N GLU A 182 5.14 19.07 12.33
CA GLU A 182 3.76 19.45 11.97
C GLU A 182 3.17 18.52 10.91
N LEU A 183 3.99 18.03 9.97
CA LEU A 183 3.58 17.03 8.99
C LEU A 183 3.18 15.71 9.64
N ILE A 184 3.95 15.24 10.63
CA ILE A 184 3.65 14.02 11.38
C ILE A 184 2.31 14.17 12.13
N ASP A 185 2.10 15.30 12.80
CA ASP A 185 0.86 15.58 13.53
C ASP A 185 -0.35 15.66 12.59
N TYR A 186 -0.19 16.36 11.46
CA TYR A 186 -1.23 16.45 10.45
C TYR A 186 -1.57 15.08 9.87
N ASP A 187 -0.57 14.32 9.45
CA ASP A 187 -0.75 12.97 8.91
C ASP A 187 -1.43 12.05 9.91
N HIS A 188 -1.00 12.07 11.19
CA HIS A 188 -1.62 11.29 12.24
C HIS A 188 -3.09 11.66 12.44
N SER A 189 -3.45 12.94 12.34
CA SER A 189 -4.84 13.41 12.44
C SER A 189 -5.74 12.86 11.32
N VAL A 190 -5.17 12.59 10.14
CA VAL A 190 -5.90 12.06 8.98
C VAL A 190 -5.86 10.53 8.95
N SER A 191 -4.69 9.95 9.14
CA SER A 191 -4.47 8.51 9.01
C SER A 191 -4.88 7.70 10.25
N GLY A 192 -4.80 8.31 11.43
CA GLY A 192 -4.99 7.64 12.71
C GLY A 192 -3.83 6.72 13.12
N PHE A 193 -2.67 6.78 12.43
CA PHE A 193 -1.51 5.94 12.67
C PHE A 193 -0.24 6.75 12.81
N ASP A 194 0.71 6.26 13.62
CA ASP A 194 2.07 6.76 13.62
C ASP A 194 2.80 6.23 12.37
N ARG A 195 2.98 7.11 11.38
CA ARG A 195 3.65 6.81 10.12
C ARG A 195 4.97 7.58 9.96
N THR A 196 5.59 7.98 11.06
CA THR A 196 6.82 8.80 11.05
C THR A 196 7.88 8.26 10.10
N SER A 197 8.26 6.97 10.23
CA SER A 197 9.27 6.38 9.34
C SER A 197 8.87 6.39 7.86
N TYR A 198 7.57 6.25 7.56
CA TYR A 198 7.07 6.36 6.20
C TYR A 198 7.17 7.79 5.68
N LEU A 199 6.83 8.78 6.49
CA LEU A 199 6.89 10.19 6.11
C LEU A 199 8.34 10.65 5.87
N GLU A 200 9.28 10.20 6.70
CA GLU A 200 10.71 10.44 6.51
C GLU A 200 11.20 9.90 5.15
N GLU A 201 10.85 8.66 4.81
CA GLU A 201 11.19 8.08 3.50
C GLU A 201 10.51 8.82 2.34
N MET A 202 9.23 9.17 2.49
CA MET A 202 8.51 9.89 1.45
C MET A 202 9.07 11.29 1.21
N THR A 203 9.41 12.04 2.26
CA THR A 203 10.01 13.38 2.13
C THR A 203 11.40 13.33 1.51
N ALA A 204 12.18 12.28 1.78
CA ALA A 204 13.52 12.09 1.21
C ALA A 204 13.51 11.75 -0.29
N HIS A 205 12.45 11.09 -0.78
CA HIS A 205 12.45 10.48 -2.12
C HIS A 205 11.38 11.01 -3.08
N THR A 206 10.52 11.92 -2.63
CA THR A 206 9.46 12.52 -3.45
C THR A 206 9.46 14.04 -3.37
N SER A 207 8.74 14.69 -4.29
CA SER A 207 8.37 16.08 -4.13
C SER A 207 7.23 16.17 -3.13
N CYS A 208 7.46 16.87 -2.03
CA CYS A 208 6.44 17.12 -1.02
C CYS A 208 6.00 18.59 -1.08
N PHE A 209 4.68 18.82 -1.16
CA PHE A 209 4.04 20.12 -1.08
C PHE A 209 3.13 20.15 0.12
N ILE A 210 3.14 21.26 0.84
CA ILE A 210 2.28 21.52 2.00
C ILE A 210 1.38 22.72 1.74
N ALA A 211 0.17 22.65 2.24
CA ALA A 211 -0.77 23.76 2.24
C ALA A 211 -0.96 24.29 3.66
N ARG A 212 -0.88 25.63 3.82
CA ARG A 212 -1.11 26.30 5.09
C ARG A 212 -2.24 27.30 4.97
N GLN A 213 -3.06 27.36 6.00
CA GLN A 213 -4.08 28.37 6.16
C GLN A 213 -3.99 28.92 7.59
N GLU A 214 -3.94 30.23 7.75
CA GLU A 214 -3.78 30.89 9.05
C GLU A 214 -2.58 30.37 9.88
N GLY A 215 -1.51 29.97 9.19
CA GLY A 215 -0.28 29.44 9.79
C GLY A 215 -0.27 27.94 10.08
N SER A 216 -1.40 27.26 10.04
CA SER A 216 -1.53 25.82 10.32
C SER A 216 -1.51 24.99 9.04
N MET A 217 -0.94 23.79 9.09
CA MET A 217 -0.98 22.83 7.98
C MET A 217 -2.41 22.29 7.78
N VAL A 218 -2.92 22.42 6.56
CA VAL A 218 -4.28 22.02 6.18
C VAL A 218 -4.30 21.04 4.99
N GLY A 219 -3.12 20.65 4.52
CA GLY A 219 -3.00 19.65 3.46
C GLY A 219 -1.55 19.34 3.09
N VAL A 220 -1.37 18.16 2.48
CA VAL A 220 -0.07 17.67 2.00
C VAL A 220 -0.24 16.85 0.73
N LEU A 221 0.74 16.95 -0.16
CA LEU A 221 0.86 16.13 -1.36
C LEU A 221 2.28 15.57 -1.45
N PHE A 222 2.37 14.26 -1.67
CA PHE A 222 3.59 13.57 -2.08
C PHE A 222 3.44 13.09 -3.52
N GLY A 223 4.41 13.41 -4.37
CA GLY A 223 4.36 12.97 -5.77
C GLY A 223 5.75 12.92 -6.42
N ARG A 224 5.87 12.13 -7.48
CA ARG A 224 7.09 12.01 -8.28
C ARG A 224 6.77 11.47 -9.67
N GLU A 225 7.42 12.01 -10.71
CA GLU A 225 7.41 11.46 -12.07
C GLU A 225 6.00 11.14 -12.63
N GLY A 226 5.06 12.06 -12.45
CA GLY A 226 3.69 11.87 -12.92
C GLY A 226 2.85 10.89 -12.09
N ARG A 227 3.24 10.62 -10.85
CA ARG A 227 2.46 9.86 -9.88
C ARG A 227 2.24 10.64 -8.60
N VAL A 228 1.00 10.68 -8.13
CA VAL A 228 0.64 11.15 -6.80
C VAL A 228 0.60 9.95 -5.86
N PHE A 229 1.38 10.00 -4.78
CA PHE A 229 1.45 8.97 -3.76
C PHE A 229 0.49 9.24 -2.60
N SER A 230 0.38 10.49 -2.18
CA SER A 230 -0.61 10.89 -1.16
C SER A 230 -1.08 12.29 -1.48
N LEU A 231 -2.36 12.55 -1.25
CA LEU A 231 -2.99 13.86 -1.40
C LEU A 231 -4.07 13.99 -0.35
N PHE A 232 -3.75 14.66 0.74
CA PHE A 232 -4.62 14.92 1.85
C PHE A 232 -4.92 16.42 1.94
N GLY A 233 -6.13 16.75 2.32
CA GLY A 233 -6.51 18.14 2.50
C GLY A 233 -7.85 18.30 3.21
N ASP A 234 -7.96 19.31 4.03
CA ASP A 234 -9.14 19.56 4.84
C ASP A 234 -10.37 19.91 4.00
N THR A 235 -10.13 20.50 2.81
CA THR A 235 -11.21 20.85 1.88
C THR A 235 -10.76 20.63 0.42
N ARG A 236 -11.73 20.48 -0.47
CA ARG A 236 -11.48 20.30 -1.89
C ARG A 236 -10.65 21.44 -2.53
N PRO A 237 -10.90 22.74 -2.28
CA PRO A 237 -10.07 23.82 -2.83
C PRO A 237 -8.59 23.75 -2.40
N ILE A 238 -8.30 23.28 -1.17
CA ILE A 238 -6.92 23.05 -0.68
C ILE A 238 -6.24 21.95 -1.48
N VAL A 239 -6.96 20.83 -1.68
CA VAL A 239 -6.51 19.71 -2.50
C VAL A 239 -6.22 20.15 -3.94
N ASP A 240 -7.12 20.93 -4.52
CA ASP A 240 -6.96 21.46 -5.88
C ASP A 240 -5.73 22.37 -5.97
N SER A 241 -5.44 23.17 -4.94
CA SER A 241 -4.23 24.01 -4.88
C SER A 241 -2.94 23.18 -4.83
N LEU A 242 -2.90 22.16 -3.99
CA LEU A 242 -1.77 21.24 -3.88
C LEU A 242 -1.52 20.49 -5.19
N LEU A 243 -2.59 19.99 -5.78
CA LEU A 243 -2.52 19.24 -7.03
C LEU A 243 -2.07 20.14 -8.18
N ASP A 244 -2.59 21.36 -8.32
CA ASP A 244 -2.15 22.32 -9.34
C ASP A 244 -0.67 22.68 -9.18
N ALA A 245 -0.23 22.93 -7.96
CA ALA A 245 1.18 23.21 -7.67
C ALA A 245 2.10 22.06 -8.09
N PHE A 246 1.72 20.82 -7.77
CA PHE A 246 2.48 19.64 -8.18
C PHE A 246 2.44 19.44 -9.71
N LEU A 247 1.27 19.50 -10.33
CA LEU A 247 1.10 19.30 -11.78
C LEU A 247 1.88 20.34 -12.59
N SER A 248 2.06 21.56 -12.06
CA SER A 248 2.85 22.61 -12.71
C SER A 248 4.34 22.29 -12.79
N THR A 249 4.84 21.37 -11.96
CA THR A 249 6.25 20.96 -11.95
C THR A 249 6.53 19.77 -12.86
N LEU A 250 5.51 19.12 -13.39
CA LEU A 250 5.67 17.92 -14.20
C LEU A 250 6.07 18.23 -15.63
N SER A 251 7.03 17.48 -16.15
CA SER A 251 7.31 17.39 -17.58
C SER A 251 6.43 16.34 -18.29
N SER A 252 5.83 15.43 -17.54
CA SER A 252 4.92 14.40 -18.06
C SER A 252 3.58 15.00 -18.47
N THR A 253 3.01 14.50 -19.57
CA THR A 253 1.65 14.85 -20.00
C THR A 253 0.57 14.06 -19.27
N THR A 254 0.94 13.07 -18.49
CA THR A 254 0.01 12.22 -17.74
C THR A 254 0.40 12.15 -16.27
N VAL A 255 -0.60 12.03 -15.41
CA VAL A 255 -0.46 11.81 -13.98
C VAL A 255 -1.37 10.66 -13.56
N SER A 256 -0.87 9.82 -12.66
CA SER A 256 -1.63 8.70 -12.09
C SER A 256 -1.80 8.88 -10.58
N LEU A 257 -2.94 8.44 -10.09
CA LEU A 257 -3.24 8.44 -8.66
C LEU A 257 -4.16 7.26 -8.29
N PHE A 258 -4.09 6.88 -7.04
CA PHE A 258 -4.96 5.90 -6.42
C PHE A 258 -5.85 6.60 -5.40
N SER A 259 -7.16 6.51 -5.56
CA SER A 259 -8.11 7.30 -4.77
C SER A 259 -9.37 6.51 -4.42
N PRO A 260 -10.13 6.96 -3.41
CA PRO A 260 -11.54 6.63 -3.35
C PRO A 260 -12.24 7.07 -4.65
N ALA A 261 -13.17 6.26 -5.15
CA ALA A 261 -13.84 6.51 -6.42
C ALA A 261 -14.66 7.81 -6.40
N GLY A 262 -14.64 8.54 -7.51
CA GLY A 262 -15.49 9.72 -7.72
C GLY A 262 -14.87 11.06 -7.34
N HIS A 263 -13.65 11.10 -6.84
CA HIS A 263 -12.98 12.38 -6.52
C HIS A 263 -12.58 13.18 -7.76
N PHE A 264 -12.18 12.51 -8.83
CA PHE A 264 -11.75 13.15 -10.07
C PHE A 264 -12.57 12.65 -11.26
N LYS A 265 -12.62 13.43 -12.33
CA LYS A 265 -13.38 13.11 -13.57
C LYS A 265 -12.47 13.15 -14.78
N GLY A 266 -12.88 12.46 -15.85
CA GLY A 266 -12.19 12.52 -17.15
C GLY A 266 -10.88 11.75 -17.17
N SER A 267 -10.78 10.65 -16.45
CA SER A 267 -9.64 9.75 -16.51
C SER A 267 -9.46 9.15 -17.90
N LEU A 268 -8.19 9.03 -18.32
CA LEU A 268 -7.80 8.30 -19.54
C LEU A 268 -7.95 6.80 -19.36
N THR A 269 -7.56 6.34 -18.17
CA THR A 269 -7.70 4.95 -17.75
C THR A 269 -8.19 4.91 -16.32
N SER A 270 -9.05 3.95 -16.01
CA SER A 270 -9.53 3.70 -14.65
C SER A 270 -9.53 2.20 -14.40
N ARG A 271 -9.03 1.80 -13.25
CA ARG A 271 -8.98 0.41 -12.83
C ARG A 271 -9.44 0.28 -11.38
N SER A 272 -10.45 -0.56 -11.16
CA SER A 272 -10.94 -0.85 -9.81
C SER A 272 -9.87 -1.53 -8.97
N VAL A 273 -9.83 -1.18 -7.70
CA VAL A 273 -8.97 -1.81 -6.71
C VAL A 273 -9.81 -2.30 -5.55
N TYR A 274 -9.56 -3.53 -5.15
CA TYR A 274 -10.29 -4.21 -4.11
C TYR A 274 -9.45 -4.24 -2.85
N ARG A 275 -9.84 -3.46 -1.85
CA ARG A 275 -9.21 -3.46 -0.54
C ARG A 275 -9.80 -4.54 0.35
N ARG A 276 -8.90 -5.29 0.97
CA ARG A 276 -9.24 -6.36 1.89
C ARG A 276 -8.45 -6.23 3.18
N HIS A 277 -9.05 -6.70 4.26
CA HIS A 277 -8.46 -6.70 5.59
C HIS A 277 -8.53 -8.10 6.18
N SER A 278 -7.53 -8.45 6.99
CA SER A 278 -7.53 -9.74 7.66
C SER A 278 -8.62 -9.87 8.73
N ARG A 279 -9.00 -8.76 9.38
CA ARG A 279 -9.94 -8.80 10.51
C ARG A 279 -11.00 -7.72 10.51
N VAL A 280 -10.60 -6.45 10.38
CA VAL A 280 -11.50 -5.31 10.53
C VAL A 280 -11.17 -4.21 9.51
N VAL A 281 -12.18 -3.44 9.13
CA VAL A 281 -11.96 -2.19 8.43
C VAL A 281 -11.44 -1.16 9.44
N PRO A 282 -10.27 -0.53 9.23
CA PRO A 282 -9.77 0.50 10.13
C PRO A 282 -10.77 1.66 10.25
N SER A 283 -11.07 2.04 11.48
CA SER A 283 -12.04 3.13 11.78
C SER A 283 -11.40 4.47 12.13
N ALA A 284 -10.06 4.48 12.32
CA ALA A 284 -9.35 5.70 12.70
C ALA A 284 -9.04 6.63 11.52
N ILE A 285 -9.25 6.15 10.28
CA ILE A 285 -8.91 6.89 9.06
C ILE A 285 -10.02 7.88 8.71
N ASP A 286 -9.64 9.15 8.54
CA ASP A 286 -10.57 10.19 8.06
C ASP A 286 -10.58 10.26 6.53
N TRP A 287 -11.39 9.40 5.93
CA TRP A 287 -11.52 9.31 4.47
C TRP A 287 -12.04 10.58 3.79
N ASN A 288 -12.68 11.49 4.52
CA ASN A 288 -13.15 12.76 3.96
C ASN A 288 -12.00 13.70 3.58
N ARG A 289 -10.83 13.51 4.20
CA ARG A 289 -9.63 14.31 3.96
C ARG A 289 -8.64 13.66 3.02
N ILE A 290 -8.94 12.46 2.49
CA ILE A 290 -8.05 11.67 1.64
C ILE A 290 -8.56 11.66 0.21
N TYR A 291 -7.82 12.26 -0.70
CA TYR A 291 -8.12 12.35 -2.12
C TYR A 291 -7.25 11.46 -2.99
N ALA A 292 -6.06 11.13 -2.52
CA ALA A 292 -5.23 10.08 -3.08
C ALA A 292 -4.31 9.49 -2.00
N HIS A 293 -3.97 8.21 -2.17
CA HIS A 293 -3.03 7.50 -1.32
C HIS A 293 -2.23 6.49 -2.13
N ASN A 294 -1.20 5.90 -1.55
CA ASN A 294 -0.28 5.08 -2.31
C ASN A 294 -0.73 3.61 -2.39
N ALA A 295 -1.19 3.20 -3.57
CA ALA A 295 -1.44 1.78 -3.83
C ALA A 295 -0.13 1.01 -3.89
N GLY A 296 -0.05 -0.06 -3.15
CA GLY A 296 1.08 -0.97 -3.18
C GLY A 296 2.30 -0.54 -2.38
N MET A 297 2.32 0.64 -1.77
CA MET A 297 3.39 1.05 -0.86
C MET A 297 2.88 1.31 0.53
N ASN A 298 1.72 1.88 0.64
CA ASN A 298 1.16 2.29 1.89
C ASN A 298 -0.25 2.76 1.68
N ILE A 299 -1.02 2.56 2.66
CA ILE A 299 -2.30 3.14 2.71
C ILE A 299 -2.25 4.35 3.55
N VAL A 300 -2.92 5.27 3.25
CA VAL A 300 -3.00 6.25 4.25
C VAL A 300 -1.98 5.98 5.23
#